data_71e94427fe657943251b2b116a4d63b6
#
_entry.id   71e94427fe657943251b2b116a4d63b6
#
_cell.length_a   1.000
_cell.length_b   1.000
_cell.length_c   1.000
_cell.angle_alpha   90.00
_cell.angle_beta   90.00
_cell.angle_gamma   90.00
#
_symmetry.space_group_name_H-M   'P 1'
#
loop_
_entity.id
_entity.type
_entity.pdbx_description
1 polymer ?
#
loop_
_entity_poly.entity_id
_entity_poly.type
_entity_poly.pdbx_seq_one_letter_code
_entity_poly.pdbx_strand_id
1 'polypeptide(L)'
;MKKKLEHIELDVAFTVSDEIIVLFGPSGSGKTTILNCIAGLAKPDTGKIQLHDVILVEDKQTFLPIQQRKIGYLFQDYALFPHMTVWKNISYGMKSKAFAEQLMKELGIDHLRDRYPNEISGGEKQRTAITRAIATEPKLLLLDEPFSALDEQARARSHEELLRLHRLWNIPIILVTHSQQEAEKLGDRILYLHDGKLQRDQPVK
;
A
#
# COMPACT_ATOMS: atom_id res chain seq x y z
N MET A 1 10.73 14.84 3.25
CA MET A 1 9.53 15.54 3.74
C MET A 1 9.56 15.61 5.26
N LYS A 2 8.98 16.69 5.84
CA LYS A 2 8.84 16.86 7.29
C LYS A 2 7.39 17.05 7.67
N LYS A 3 7.01 16.49 8.82
CA LYS A 3 5.68 16.68 9.38
C LYS A 3 5.71 16.56 10.89
N LYS A 4 5.18 17.57 11.57
CA LYS A 4 5.01 17.55 13.02
C LYS A 4 3.76 16.74 13.37
N LEU A 5 3.93 15.78 14.26
CA LEU A 5 2.87 14.99 14.88
C LEU A 5 2.81 15.36 16.38
N GLU A 6 1.83 14.82 17.07
CA GLU A 6 1.60 15.15 18.50
C GLU A 6 2.81 14.86 19.37
N HIS A 7 3.50 13.73 19.14
CA HIS A 7 4.60 13.25 19.99
C HIS A 7 5.95 13.12 19.27
N ILE A 8 5.97 13.18 17.94
CA ILE A 8 7.19 13.04 17.14
C ILE A 8 7.21 14.00 15.98
N GLU A 9 8.37 14.27 15.44
CA GLU A 9 8.56 14.99 14.19
C GLU A 9 9.10 14.04 13.13
N LEU A 10 8.32 13.83 12.06
CA LEU A 10 8.78 13.12 10.89
C LEU A 10 9.77 13.97 10.12
N ASP A 11 10.97 13.42 9.88
CA ASP A 11 11.97 13.96 8.98
C ASP A 11 12.58 12.82 8.18
N VAL A 12 12.05 12.58 6.98
CA VAL A 12 12.40 11.42 6.16
C VAL A 12 12.72 11.82 4.73
N ALA A 13 13.75 11.18 4.17
CA ALA A 13 14.13 11.30 2.77
C ALA A 13 14.57 9.92 2.26
N PHE A 14 13.92 9.43 1.20
CA PHE A 14 14.28 8.19 0.51
C PHE A 14 13.76 8.23 -0.92
N THR A 15 14.28 7.34 -1.74
CA THR A 15 13.84 7.12 -3.12
C THR A 15 13.32 5.70 -3.27
N VAL A 16 12.42 5.48 -4.21
CA VAL A 16 11.84 4.18 -4.55
C VAL A 16 12.03 3.98 -6.04
N SER A 17 12.58 2.84 -6.45
CA SER A 17 12.62 2.35 -7.83
C SER A 17 11.55 1.27 -8.05
N ASP A 18 11.72 0.43 -9.07
CA ASP A 18 10.83 -0.71 -9.33
C ASP A 18 11.14 -1.86 -8.35
N GLU A 19 10.87 -1.63 -7.05
CA GLU A 19 11.22 -2.50 -5.94
C GLU A 19 10.11 -2.53 -4.88
N ILE A 20 10.18 -3.51 -3.98
CA ILE A 20 9.39 -3.54 -2.74
C ILE A 20 10.22 -2.95 -1.62
N ILE A 21 9.89 -1.73 -1.20
CA ILE A 21 10.46 -1.12 0.00
C ILE A 21 9.58 -1.43 1.20
N VAL A 22 10.19 -1.89 2.28
CA VAL A 22 9.52 -2.07 3.55
C VAL A 22 9.86 -0.93 4.51
N LEU A 23 8.85 -0.22 4.98
CA LEU A 23 8.96 0.69 6.13
C LEU A 23 8.76 -0.14 7.41
N PHE A 24 9.83 -0.40 8.11
CA PHE A 24 9.85 -1.21 9.34
C PHE A 24 10.12 -0.32 10.57
N GLY A 25 9.44 -0.60 11.67
CA GLY A 25 9.67 0.10 12.94
C GLY A 25 8.51 -0.07 13.91
N PRO A 26 8.67 0.37 15.17
CA PRO A 26 7.66 0.23 16.21
C PRO A 26 6.35 0.99 15.86
N SER A 27 5.26 0.61 16.54
CA SER A 27 4.02 1.37 16.46
C SER A 27 4.25 2.82 16.90
N GLY A 28 3.57 3.76 16.24
CA GLY A 28 3.73 5.18 16.50
C GLY A 28 4.96 5.85 15.86
N SER A 29 5.87 5.13 15.21
CA SER A 29 7.06 5.73 14.57
C SER A 29 6.75 6.61 13.34
N GLY A 30 5.50 6.64 12.85
CA GLY A 30 5.05 7.50 11.76
C GLY A 30 4.91 6.84 10.40
N LYS A 31 5.01 5.50 10.30
CA LYS A 31 4.94 4.73 9.03
C LYS A 31 3.65 5.02 8.24
N THR A 32 2.48 4.84 8.85
CA THR A 32 1.17 5.14 8.25
C THR A 32 1.06 6.62 7.85
N THR A 33 1.64 7.53 8.63
CA THR A 33 1.65 8.96 8.27
C THR A 33 2.47 9.22 7.02
N ILE A 34 3.59 8.53 6.83
CA ILE A 34 4.38 8.61 5.59
C ILE A 34 3.51 8.16 4.40
N LEU A 35 2.84 6.99 4.50
CA LEU A 35 1.94 6.52 3.45
C LEU A 35 0.83 7.53 3.18
N ASN A 36 0.20 8.07 4.22
CA ASN A 36 -0.87 9.07 4.10
C ASN A 36 -0.39 10.36 3.41
N CYS A 37 0.84 10.81 3.68
CA CYS A 37 1.41 11.97 2.98
C CYS A 37 1.66 11.67 1.49
N ILE A 38 2.16 10.49 1.16
CA ILE A 38 2.37 10.06 -0.22
C ILE A 38 1.03 9.93 -0.95
N ALA A 39 0.03 9.32 -0.32
CA ALA A 39 -1.32 9.15 -0.88
C ALA A 39 -2.09 10.48 -1.03
N GLY A 40 -1.73 11.53 -0.25
CA GLY A 40 -2.44 12.80 -0.21
C GLY A 40 -3.58 12.87 0.79
N LEU A 41 -3.66 11.88 1.68
CA LEU A 41 -4.61 11.86 2.80
C LEU A 41 -4.16 12.77 3.95
N ALA A 42 -2.86 13.04 4.03
CA ALA A 42 -2.28 14.02 4.94
C ALA A 42 -1.32 14.95 4.18
N LYS A 43 -1.23 16.19 4.61
CA LYS A 43 -0.29 17.16 4.02
C LYS A 43 0.97 17.21 4.89
N PRO A 44 2.18 17.05 4.33
CA PRO A 44 3.41 17.36 5.04
C PRO A 44 3.53 18.87 5.30
N ASP A 45 4.30 19.24 6.31
CA ASP A 45 4.51 20.66 6.66
C ASP A 45 5.51 21.31 5.70
N THR A 46 6.56 20.57 5.33
CA THR A 46 7.57 21.02 4.36
C THR A 46 8.17 19.81 3.60
N GLY A 47 8.83 20.13 2.49
CA GLY A 47 9.56 19.19 1.67
C GLY A 47 8.82 18.80 0.40
N LYS A 48 9.40 17.82 -0.30
CA LYS A 48 8.95 17.41 -1.63
C LYS A 48 8.60 15.92 -1.64
N ILE A 49 7.50 15.58 -2.32
CA ILE A 49 7.14 14.21 -2.71
C ILE A 49 6.95 14.20 -4.22
N GLN A 50 7.65 13.32 -4.90
CA GLN A 50 7.59 13.19 -6.35
C GLN A 50 7.40 11.73 -6.73
N LEU A 51 6.55 11.45 -7.72
CA LEU A 51 6.34 10.13 -8.31
C LEU A 51 6.64 10.21 -9.81
N HIS A 52 7.73 9.59 -10.25
CA HIS A 52 8.32 9.79 -11.58
C HIS A 52 8.52 11.30 -11.86
N ASP A 53 7.99 11.81 -12.96
CA ASP A 53 8.09 13.23 -13.33
C ASP A 53 7.00 14.13 -12.72
N VAL A 54 6.12 13.57 -11.88
CA VAL A 54 4.99 14.29 -11.29
C VAL A 54 5.29 14.69 -9.86
N ILE A 55 5.29 15.99 -9.57
CA ILE A 55 5.39 16.53 -8.21
C ILE A 55 4.03 16.40 -7.54
N LEU A 56 3.95 15.56 -6.50
CA LEU A 56 2.73 15.34 -5.70
C LEU A 56 2.58 16.40 -4.61
N VAL A 57 3.72 16.78 -4.01
CA VAL A 57 3.79 17.82 -2.98
C VAL A 57 5.12 18.56 -3.14
N GLU A 58 5.09 19.87 -3.02
CA GLU A 58 6.29 20.71 -2.91
C GLU A 58 5.97 21.88 -1.98
N ASP A 59 6.42 21.75 -0.73
CA ASP A 59 6.20 22.69 0.37
C ASP A 59 4.72 23.19 0.44
N LYS A 60 4.53 24.52 0.40
CA LYS A 60 3.21 25.14 0.38
C LYS A 60 2.67 25.40 -1.03
N GLN A 61 3.48 25.18 -2.06
CA GLN A 61 3.19 25.60 -3.45
C GLN A 61 2.33 24.56 -4.18
N THR A 62 2.64 23.28 -4.00
CA THR A 62 1.96 22.20 -4.73
C THR A 62 1.40 21.15 -3.76
N PHE A 63 0.13 20.83 -3.94
CA PHE A 63 -0.51 19.68 -3.30
C PHE A 63 -1.49 19.05 -4.29
N LEU A 64 -1.01 18.02 -5.00
CA LEU A 64 -1.82 17.34 -6.00
C LEU A 64 -2.97 16.58 -5.35
N PRO A 65 -4.23 16.74 -5.80
CA PRO A 65 -5.37 15.99 -5.28
C PRO A 65 -5.20 14.48 -5.39
N ILE A 66 -5.78 13.73 -4.45
CA ILE A 66 -5.66 12.26 -4.34
C ILE A 66 -5.98 11.57 -5.68
N GLN A 67 -7.06 11.99 -6.34
CA GLN A 67 -7.56 11.41 -7.59
C GLN A 67 -6.56 11.50 -8.75
N GLN A 68 -5.61 12.42 -8.68
CA GLN A 68 -4.59 12.65 -9.72
C GLN A 68 -3.26 11.97 -9.44
N ARG A 69 -3.05 11.41 -8.22
CA ARG A 69 -1.75 10.85 -7.80
C ARG A 69 -1.42 9.50 -8.42
N LYS A 70 -2.40 8.77 -8.97
CA LYS A 70 -2.23 7.43 -9.53
C LYS A 70 -1.57 6.47 -8.53
N ILE A 71 -2.06 6.47 -7.29
CA ILE A 71 -1.58 5.63 -6.20
C ILE A 71 -2.68 4.66 -5.80
N GLY A 72 -2.34 3.37 -5.70
CA GLY A 72 -3.17 2.36 -5.07
C GLY A 72 -2.87 2.31 -3.58
N TYR A 73 -3.89 2.21 -2.73
CA TYR A 73 -3.72 2.13 -1.29
C TYR A 73 -4.54 0.99 -0.69
N LEU A 74 -3.87 0.11 0.02
CA LEU A 74 -4.47 -0.89 0.89
C LEU A 74 -4.32 -0.45 2.34
N PHE A 75 -5.44 -0.13 2.98
CA PHE A 75 -5.52 0.22 4.40
C PHE A 75 -5.45 -1.03 5.29
N GLN A 76 -5.04 -0.86 6.53
CA GLN A 76 -4.89 -1.92 7.52
C GLN A 76 -6.19 -2.73 7.74
N ASP A 77 -7.35 -2.07 7.71
CA ASP A 77 -8.69 -2.67 7.84
C ASP A 77 -9.33 -3.02 6.49
N TYR A 78 -8.51 -2.99 5.40
CA TYR A 78 -8.92 -3.19 4.01
C TYR A 78 -9.90 -2.13 3.47
N ALA A 79 -10.60 -1.39 4.31
CA ALA A 79 -11.57 -0.34 3.98
C ALA A 79 -12.52 -0.73 2.82
N LEU A 80 -13.03 -1.97 2.83
CA LEU A 80 -14.04 -2.39 1.88
C LEU A 80 -15.37 -1.72 2.20
N PHE A 81 -16.09 -1.27 1.17
CA PHE A 81 -17.42 -0.71 1.31
C PHE A 81 -18.42 -1.81 1.68
N PRO A 82 -18.97 -1.84 2.92
CA PRO A 82 -19.76 -2.96 3.41
C PRO A 82 -21.10 -3.14 2.68
N HIS A 83 -21.61 -2.08 2.07
CA HIS A 83 -22.86 -2.05 1.30
C HIS A 83 -22.67 -2.36 -0.20
N MET A 84 -21.44 -2.66 -0.61
CA MET A 84 -21.09 -3.02 -1.99
C MET A 84 -20.63 -4.48 -2.06
N THR A 85 -20.99 -5.17 -3.14
CA THR A 85 -20.46 -6.51 -3.43
C THR A 85 -18.95 -6.44 -3.73
N VAL A 86 -18.27 -7.59 -3.76
CA VAL A 86 -16.86 -7.70 -4.17
C VAL A 86 -16.64 -7.02 -5.51
N TRP A 87 -17.47 -7.32 -6.51
CA TRP A 87 -17.36 -6.67 -7.82
C TRP A 87 -17.54 -5.16 -7.74
N LYS A 88 -18.55 -4.67 -7.01
CA LYS A 88 -18.77 -3.23 -6.87
C LYS A 88 -17.62 -2.53 -6.14
N ASN A 89 -17.02 -3.18 -5.15
CA ASN A 89 -15.81 -2.68 -4.50
C ASN A 89 -14.65 -2.52 -5.49
N ILE A 90 -14.37 -3.57 -6.29
CA ILE A 90 -13.28 -3.57 -7.27
C ILE A 90 -13.54 -2.57 -8.39
N SER A 91 -14.77 -2.53 -8.90
CA SER A 91 -15.13 -1.66 -10.02
C SER A 91 -15.25 -0.18 -9.66
N TYR A 92 -15.24 0.17 -8.38
CA TYR A 92 -15.44 1.55 -7.91
C TYR A 92 -14.44 2.56 -8.52
N GLY A 93 -13.17 2.16 -8.67
CA GLY A 93 -12.13 2.99 -9.25
C GLY A 93 -11.42 2.37 -10.46
N MET A 94 -11.95 1.25 -11.00
CA MET A 94 -11.29 0.55 -12.11
C MET A 94 -11.22 1.40 -13.36
N LYS A 95 -10.13 1.27 -14.11
CA LYS A 95 -9.96 1.88 -15.43
C LYS A 95 -10.37 0.95 -16.56
N SER A 96 -10.09 -0.33 -16.42
CA SER A 96 -10.40 -1.37 -17.40
C SER A 96 -11.19 -2.50 -16.77
N LYS A 97 -12.40 -2.78 -17.30
CA LYS A 97 -13.22 -3.92 -16.87
C LYS A 97 -12.51 -5.24 -17.11
N ALA A 98 -11.92 -5.41 -18.30
CA ALA A 98 -11.23 -6.63 -18.68
C ALA A 98 -10.04 -6.91 -17.75
N PHE A 99 -9.27 -5.88 -17.39
CA PHE A 99 -8.16 -5.99 -16.45
C PHE A 99 -8.64 -6.35 -15.05
N ALA A 100 -9.70 -5.70 -14.55
CA ALA A 100 -10.27 -6.03 -13.24
C ALA A 100 -10.78 -7.49 -13.18
N GLU A 101 -11.42 -7.99 -14.23
CA GLU A 101 -11.86 -9.38 -14.34
C GLU A 101 -10.69 -10.37 -14.42
N GLN A 102 -9.63 -10.01 -15.12
CA GLN A 102 -8.38 -10.79 -15.12
C GLN A 102 -7.78 -10.86 -13.72
N LEU A 103 -7.66 -9.73 -13.00
CA LEU A 103 -7.17 -9.67 -11.63
C LEU A 103 -7.97 -10.57 -10.68
N MET A 104 -9.30 -10.54 -10.78
CA MET A 104 -10.15 -11.39 -9.95
C MET A 104 -9.88 -12.88 -10.17
N LYS A 105 -9.67 -13.30 -11.41
CA LYS A 105 -9.33 -14.70 -11.74
C LYS A 105 -7.95 -15.07 -11.21
N GLU A 106 -6.95 -14.21 -11.42
CA GLU A 106 -5.58 -14.45 -10.97
C GLU A 106 -5.46 -14.54 -9.45
N LEU A 107 -6.26 -13.75 -8.71
CA LEU A 107 -6.34 -13.75 -7.26
C LEU A 107 -7.37 -14.74 -6.70
N GLY A 108 -8.00 -15.55 -7.56
CA GLY A 108 -8.92 -16.61 -7.14
C GLY A 108 -10.18 -16.12 -6.43
N ILE A 109 -10.65 -14.92 -6.75
CA ILE A 109 -11.84 -14.30 -6.12
C ILE A 109 -12.99 -14.06 -7.08
N ASP A 110 -12.92 -14.54 -8.33
CA ASP A 110 -13.98 -14.33 -9.33
C ASP A 110 -15.32 -14.96 -8.90
N HIS A 111 -15.27 -16.07 -8.20
CA HIS A 111 -16.46 -16.75 -7.66
C HIS A 111 -17.16 -15.95 -6.53
N LEU A 112 -16.51 -14.90 -6.00
CA LEU A 112 -17.05 -14.05 -4.92
C LEU A 112 -17.72 -12.78 -5.45
N ARG A 113 -17.83 -12.63 -6.76
CA ARG A 113 -18.28 -11.40 -7.45
C ARG A 113 -19.50 -10.73 -6.81
N ASP A 114 -20.50 -11.52 -6.44
CA ASP A 114 -21.79 -11.05 -5.93
C ASP A 114 -21.89 -11.11 -4.39
N ARG A 115 -20.83 -11.57 -3.70
CA ARG A 115 -20.75 -11.60 -2.24
C ARG A 115 -20.47 -10.23 -1.66
N TYR A 116 -20.94 -10.01 -0.44
CA TYR A 116 -20.63 -8.82 0.35
C TYR A 116 -19.42 -9.05 1.26
N PRO A 117 -18.73 -7.98 1.73
CA PRO A 117 -17.57 -8.12 2.60
C PRO A 117 -17.79 -8.93 3.88
N ASN A 118 -19.01 -8.94 4.44
CA ASN A 118 -19.35 -9.73 5.62
C ASN A 118 -19.56 -11.23 5.34
N GLU A 119 -19.62 -11.62 4.07
CA GLU A 119 -19.84 -13.01 3.63
C GLU A 119 -18.54 -13.72 3.21
N ILE A 120 -17.41 -13.03 3.27
CA ILE A 120 -16.12 -13.53 2.81
C ILE A 120 -15.08 -13.54 3.95
N SER A 121 -14.11 -14.45 3.87
CA SER A 121 -13.03 -14.61 4.84
C SER A 121 -12.05 -13.42 4.84
N GLY A 122 -11.19 -13.32 5.88
CA GLY A 122 -10.17 -12.29 5.98
C GLY A 122 -9.21 -12.26 4.78
N GLY A 123 -8.74 -13.43 4.33
CA GLY A 123 -7.88 -13.52 3.15
C GLY A 123 -8.58 -13.11 1.85
N GLU A 124 -9.88 -13.40 1.70
CA GLU A 124 -10.67 -12.97 0.55
C GLU A 124 -10.93 -11.46 0.58
N LYS A 125 -11.15 -10.88 1.78
CA LYS A 125 -11.22 -9.41 1.95
C LYS A 125 -9.93 -8.74 1.53
N GLN A 126 -8.80 -9.27 1.96
CA GLN A 126 -7.48 -8.76 1.59
C GLN A 126 -7.29 -8.81 0.07
N ARG A 127 -7.53 -9.96 -0.57
CA ARG A 127 -7.40 -10.10 -2.03
C ARG A 127 -8.34 -9.16 -2.78
N THR A 128 -9.57 -8.99 -2.29
CA THR A 128 -10.53 -8.03 -2.85
C THR A 128 -9.99 -6.59 -2.77
N ALA A 129 -9.41 -6.21 -1.64
CA ALA A 129 -8.88 -4.86 -1.45
C ALA A 129 -7.61 -4.61 -2.27
N ILE A 130 -6.72 -5.61 -2.40
CA ILE A 130 -5.56 -5.57 -3.31
C ILE A 130 -6.04 -5.43 -4.76
N THR A 131 -7.01 -6.25 -5.19
CA THR A 131 -7.60 -6.17 -6.54
C THR A 131 -8.18 -4.79 -6.80
N ARG A 132 -8.93 -4.23 -5.86
CA ARG A 132 -9.48 -2.87 -5.97
C ARG A 132 -8.38 -1.82 -6.16
N ALA A 133 -7.30 -1.90 -5.38
CA ALA A 133 -6.19 -0.97 -5.48
C ALA A 133 -5.47 -1.07 -6.83
N ILE A 134 -5.21 -2.29 -7.32
CA ILE A 134 -4.50 -2.53 -8.59
C ILE A 134 -5.40 -2.23 -9.81
N ALA A 135 -6.73 -2.45 -9.73
CA ALA A 135 -7.66 -2.14 -10.81
C ALA A 135 -7.71 -0.65 -11.19
N THR A 136 -7.18 0.23 -10.35
CA THR A 136 -6.97 1.65 -10.66
C THR A 136 -5.76 1.90 -11.57
N GLU A 137 -5.00 0.86 -11.94
CA GLU A 137 -3.74 0.94 -12.68
C GLU A 137 -2.77 1.98 -12.08
N PRO A 138 -2.38 1.78 -10.81
CA PRO A 138 -1.56 2.74 -10.09
C PRO A 138 -0.12 2.71 -10.58
N LYS A 139 0.62 3.80 -10.31
CA LYS A 139 2.07 3.90 -10.53
C LYS A 139 2.89 3.60 -9.27
N LEU A 140 2.23 3.46 -8.14
CA LEU A 140 2.80 3.10 -6.84
C LEU A 140 1.70 2.43 -6.01
N LEU A 141 2.03 1.33 -5.33
CA LEU A 141 1.14 0.65 -4.41
C LEU A 141 1.62 0.86 -2.97
N LEU A 142 0.74 1.34 -2.11
CA LEU A 142 0.96 1.52 -0.68
C LEU A 142 0.19 0.47 0.09
N LEU A 143 0.87 -0.29 0.95
CA LEU A 143 0.29 -1.37 1.74
C LEU A 143 0.55 -1.12 3.23
N ASP A 144 -0.49 -0.84 3.99
CA ASP A 144 -0.40 -0.56 5.43
C ASP A 144 -0.78 -1.80 6.24
N GLU A 145 0.21 -2.51 6.79
CA GLU A 145 0.06 -3.76 7.55
C GLU A 145 -0.88 -4.79 6.89
N PRO A 146 -0.65 -5.14 5.60
CA PRO A 146 -1.64 -5.86 4.78
C PRO A 146 -1.95 -7.27 5.29
N PHE A 147 -1.11 -7.86 6.15
CA PHE A 147 -1.23 -9.24 6.59
C PHE A 147 -1.57 -9.38 8.08
N SER A 148 -1.80 -8.28 8.78
CA SER A 148 -2.00 -8.26 10.25
C SER A 148 -3.22 -9.06 10.72
N ALA A 149 -4.27 -9.14 9.90
CA ALA A 149 -5.53 -9.84 10.22
C ALA A 149 -5.57 -11.31 9.74
N LEU A 150 -4.46 -11.86 9.20
CA LEU A 150 -4.42 -13.20 8.64
C LEU A 150 -3.80 -14.20 9.61
N ASP A 151 -4.32 -15.45 9.58
CA ASP A 151 -3.62 -16.58 10.18
C ASP A 151 -2.32 -16.91 9.44
N GLU A 152 -1.48 -17.77 10.03
CA GLU A 152 -0.15 -18.05 9.50
C GLU A 152 -0.17 -18.67 8.09
N GLN A 153 -1.12 -19.57 7.81
CA GLN A 153 -1.21 -20.22 6.50
C GLN A 153 -1.71 -19.25 5.41
N ALA A 154 -2.72 -18.44 5.73
CA ALA A 154 -3.23 -17.41 4.83
C ALA A 154 -2.17 -16.34 4.57
N ARG A 155 -1.42 -15.95 5.60
CA ARG A 155 -0.31 -14.99 5.51
C ARG A 155 0.79 -15.50 4.58
N ALA A 156 1.24 -16.75 4.75
CA ALA A 156 2.28 -17.32 3.89
C ALA A 156 1.87 -17.33 2.42
N ARG A 157 0.62 -17.72 2.12
CA ARG A 157 0.07 -17.69 0.75
C ARG A 157 -0.01 -16.28 0.19
N SER A 158 -0.46 -15.31 0.99
CA SER A 158 -0.56 -13.90 0.57
C SER A 158 0.80 -13.26 0.28
N HIS A 159 1.86 -13.68 0.99
CA HIS A 159 3.24 -13.25 0.69
C HIS A 159 3.67 -13.72 -0.70
N GLU A 160 3.50 -15.01 -1.01
CA GLU A 160 3.84 -15.56 -2.34
C GLU A 160 3.05 -14.85 -3.45
N GLU A 161 1.78 -14.59 -3.19
CA GLU A 161 0.89 -13.92 -4.12
C GLU A 161 1.33 -12.46 -4.37
N LEU A 162 1.68 -11.70 -3.33
CA LEU A 162 2.19 -10.34 -3.47
C LEU A 162 3.49 -10.30 -4.31
N LEU A 163 4.43 -11.20 -4.02
CA LEU A 163 5.68 -11.31 -4.79
C LEU A 163 5.42 -11.68 -6.26
N ARG A 164 4.44 -12.57 -6.52
CA ARG A 164 4.02 -12.92 -7.87
C ARG A 164 3.43 -11.72 -8.60
N LEU A 165 2.53 -10.99 -7.96
CA LEU A 165 1.90 -9.80 -8.53
C LEU A 165 2.92 -8.70 -8.84
N HIS A 166 3.87 -8.46 -7.92
CA HIS A 166 4.95 -7.50 -8.13
C HIS A 166 5.77 -7.86 -9.38
N ARG A 167 6.17 -9.14 -9.54
CA ARG A 167 6.91 -9.60 -10.74
C ARG A 167 6.11 -9.48 -12.04
N LEU A 168 4.79 -9.67 -12.00
CA LEU A 168 3.94 -9.59 -13.21
C LEU A 168 3.73 -8.17 -13.70
N TRP A 169 3.57 -7.23 -12.79
CA TRP A 169 3.18 -5.85 -13.17
C TRP A 169 4.24 -4.80 -12.92
N ASN A 170 5.32 -5.17 -12.26
CA ASN A 170 6.46 -4.29 -11.96
C ASN A 170 6.03 -2.93 -11.38
N ILE A 171 5.03 -2.94 -10.48
CA ILE A 171 4.57 -1.74 -9.80
C ILE A 171 5.39 -1.58 -8.53
N PRO A 172 6.06 -0.43 -8.31
CA PRO A 172 6.73 -0.14 -7.05
C PRO A 172 5.80 -0.29 -5.86
N ILE A 173 6.29 -0.88 -4.76
CA ILE A 173 5.50 -1.09 -3.55
C ILE A 173 6.20 -0.46 -2.36
N ILE A 174 5.45 0.28 -1.54
CA ILE A 174 5.86 0.64 -0.18
C ILE A 174 4.96 -0.14 0.78
N LEU A 175 5.57 -1.06 1.51
CA LEU A 175 4.92 -1.93 2.49
C LEU A 175 5.25 -1.48 3.90
N VAL A 176 4.27 -1.30 4.75
CA VAL A 176 4.44 -1.10 6.19
C VAL A 176 4.20 -2.41 6.92
N THR A 177 5.12 -2.80 7.78
CA THR A 177 4.97 -3.91 8.71
C THR A 177 5.79 -3.69 9.98
N HIS A 178 5.41 -4.36 11.06
CA HIS A 178 6.20 -4.50 12.29
C HIS A 178 6.81 -5.90 12.45
N SER A 179 6.60 -6.80 11.47
CA SER A 179 7.16 -8.15 11.44
C SER A 179 8.49 -8.17 10.69
N GLN A 180 9.58 -8.51 11.40
CA GLN A 180 10.90 -8.65 10.81
C GLN A 180 10.91 -9.73 9.73
N GLN A 181 10.22 -10.85 9.94
CA GLN A 181 10.12 -11.94 8.98
C GLN A 181 9.45 -11.50 7.66
N GLU A 182 8.39 -10.71 7.75
CA GLU A 182 7.74 -10.13 6.57
C GLU A 182 8.67 -9.18 5.84
N ALA A 183 9.37 -8.30 6.57
CA ALA A 183 10.29 -7.34 6.00
C ALA A 183 11.41 -8.03 5.21
N GLU A 184 12.01 -9.07 5.80
CA GLU A 184 13.10 -9.82 5.15
C GLU A 184 12.61 -10.69 3.98
N LYS A 185 11.40 -11.27 4.09
CA LYS A 185 10.84 -12.14 3.04
C LYS A 185 10.38 -11.34 1.81
N LEU A 186 9.74 -10.20 2.03
CA LEU A 186 9.05 -9.45 0.97
C LEU A 186 9.89 -8.30 0.41
N GLY A 187 10.69 -7.63 1.26
CA GLY A 187 11.43 -6.44 0.87
C GLY A 187 12.62 -6.75 -0.03
N ASP A 188 12.84 -5.90 -1.00
CA ASP A 188 14.12 -5.78 -1.67
C ASP A 188 15.04 -4.88 -0.84
N ARG A 189 14.42 -3.93 -0.10
CA ARG A 189 15.10 -2.98 0.79
C ARG A 189 14.23 -2.67 2.02
N ILE A 190 14.86 -2.54 3.18
CA ILE A 190 14.19 -2.21 4.44
C ILE A 190 14.66 -0.84 4.92
N LEU A 191 13.70 0.05 5.15
CA LEU A 191 13.89 1.36 5.77
C LEU A 191 13.46 1.28 7.24
N TYR A 192 14.42 1.33 8.15
CA TYR A 192 14.16 1.29 9.59
C TYR A 192 13.78 2.67 10.08
N LEU A 193 12.54 2.82 10.53
CA LEU A 193 11.99 4.08 11.05
C LEU A 193 11.88 4.03 12.57
N HIS A 194 12.48 5.01 13.24
CA HIS A 194 12.37 5.17 14.69
C HIS A 194 12.23 6.66 15.01
N ASP A 195 11.28 7.01 15.90
CA ASP A 195 11.00 8.39 16.31
C ASP A 195 10.94 9.40 15.16
N GLY A 196 10.25 9.01 14.09
CA GLY A 196 10.04 9.89 12.93
C GLY A 196 11.23 10.04 11.99
N LYS A 197 12.35 9.33 12.21
CA LYS A 197 13.57 9.42 11.40
C LYS A 197 13.98 8.06 10.86
N LEU A 198 14.54 8.05 9.66
CA LEU A 198 15.18 6.86 9.10
C LEU A 198 16.54 6.66 9.79
N GLN A 199 16.69 5.52 10.45
CA GLN A 199 17.92 5.14 11.16
C GLN A 199 18.84 4.33 10.27
N ARG A 200 18.27 3.53 9.37
CA ARG A 200 19.00 2.61 8.51
C ARG A 200 18.21 2.39 7.22
N ASP A 201 18.93 2.29 6.13
CA ASP A 201 18.46 1.86 4.81
C ASP A 201 19.30 0.64 4.41
N GLN A 202 18.64 -0.54 4.30
CA GLN A 202 19.34 -1.80 4.15
C GLN A 202 18.79 -2.58 2.96
N PRO A 203 19.61 -2.88 1.95
CA PRO A 203 19.28 -3.90 0.94
C PRO A 203 19.09 -5.27 1.60
N VAL A 204 18.15 -6.05 1.10
CA VAL A 204 17.86 -7.44 1.57
C VAL A 204 18.31 -8.45 0.52
N LYS A 205 18.21 -8.08 -0.75
CA LYS A 205 18.58 -8.90 -1.93
C LYS A 205 19.65 -8.24 -2.75
#